data_526de0db3f0d27b6c68faf72a8bea6dc
#
_entry.id   526de0db3f0d27b6c68faf72a8bea6dc
#
_cell.length_a   1.000
_cell.length_b   1.000
_cell.length_c   1.000
_cell.angle_alpha   90.00
_cell.angle_beta   90.00
_cell.angle_gamma   90.00
#
_symmetry.space_group_name_H-M   'P 1'
#
loop_
_entity.id
_entity.type
_entity.pdbx_description
1 polymer ?
#
loop_
_entity_poly.entity_id
_entity_poly.type
_entity_poly.pdbx_seq_one_letter_code
_entity_poly.pdbx_strand_id
1 'polypeptide(L)'
;LKQEGLSRAEYKNRIYYEAGILKDEVSNDALAYGIHGWKPDGGLHEGIEGFLENREPVKLTLQTIGRLEKVCGQSSQVYVVENPAVFSVLIREYPQRTVICGNGQLRLAVLILMDKFSCDTVFWYAGDFDPEGLLIAQKLKVRYGERLKLWKYEADLYETYLSEVELSDRRMKKLEQVSVQELQEIREAMYKKRRSAYQESMMEALRK
;
A
#
# COMPACT_ATOMS: atom_id res chain seq x y z
N LEU A 1 5.62 18.77 6.18
CA LEU A 1 4.91 18.36 4.95
C LEU A 1 5.79 17.49 4.06
N LYS A 2 7.00 17.95 3.70
CA LYS A 2 7.93 17.17 2.87
C LYS A 2 8.57 15.98 3.61
N GLN A 3 8.71 16.04 4.91
CA GLN A 3 9.32 14.99 5.73
C GLN A 3 8.45 13.74 5.91
N GLU A 4 7.14 13.85 5.68
CA GLU A 4 6.20 12.73 5.91
C GLU A 4 5.72 12.05 4.63
N GLY A 5 6.19 12.47 3.45
CA GLY A 5 5.74 11.91 2.16
C GLY A 5 4.26 12.17 1.84
N LEU A 6 3.59 13.08 2.58
CA LEU A 6 2.17 13.38 2.40
C LEU A 6 1.95 14.52 1.41
N SER A 7 0.92 14.40 0.58
CA SER A 7 0.38 15.53 -0.18
C SER A 7 -0.27 16.55 0.76
N ARG A 8 -0.53 17.77 0.28
CA ARG A 8 -1.20 18.81 1.08
C ARG A 8 -2.58 18.36 1.58
N ALA A 9 -3.31 17.60 0.77
CA ALA A 9 -4.64 17.09 1.14
C ALA A 9 -4.54 16.01 2.21
N GLU A 10 -3.61 15.06 2.06
CA GLU A 10 -3.35 13.99 3.03
C GLU A 10 -2.90 14.56 4.38
N TYR A 11 -2.00 15.56 4.35
CA TYR A 11 -1.54 16.25 5.56
C TYR A 11 -2.69 16.97 6.28
N LYS A 12 -3.54 17.69 5.54
CA LYS A 12 -4.73 18.32 6.10
C LYS A 12 -5.68 17.32 6.75
N ASN A 13 -5.94 16.20 6.08
CA ASN A 13 -6.78 15.14 6.61
C ASN A 13 -6.16 14.49 7.85
N ARG A 14 -4.83 14.35 7.89
CA ARG A 14 -4.13 13.85 9.07
C ARG A 14 -4.25 14.80 10.26
N ILE A 15 -4.10 16.12 10.07
CA ILE A 15 -4.31 17.11 11.14
C ILE A 15 -5.74 17.00 11.69
N TYR A 16 -6.73 16.86 10.82
CA TYR A 16 -8.11 16.64 11.27
C TYR A 16 -8.24 15.37 12.10
N TYR A 17 -7.65 14.26 11.64
CA TYR A 17 -7.66 13.00 12.38
C TYR A 17 -7.00 13.14 13.77
N GLU A 18 -5.82 13.74 13.85
CA GLU A 18 -5.10 13.99 15.12
C GLU A 18 -5.87 14.93 16.06
N ALA A 19 -6.65 15.85 15.51
CA ALA A 19 -7.56 16.70 16.26
C ALA A 19 -8.89 16.03 16.64
N GLY A 20 -9.06 14.72 16.35
CA GLY A 20 -10.30 13.99 16.59
C GLY A 20 -11.43 14.31 15.60
N ILE A 21 -11.13 15.02 14.51
CA ILE A 21 -12.11 15.37 13.47
C ILE A 21 -11.98 14.35 12.34
N LEU A 22 -12.88 13.39 12.31
CA LEU A 22 -12.92 12.34 11.29
C LEU A 22 -13.73 12.82 10.08
N LYS A 23 -13.03 13.32 9.06
CA LYS A 23 -13.65 13.66 7.78
C LYS A 23 -13.72 12.42 6.89
N ASP A 24 -14.90 12.15 6.35
CA ASP A 24 -15.17 10.97 5.49
C ASP A 24 -14.74 9.65 6.17
N GLU A 25 -15.00 9.54 7.47
CA GLU A 25 -14.55 8.43 8.31
C GLU A 25 -15.10 7.07 7.92
N VAL A 26 -16.26 7.05 7.26
CA VAL A 26 -16.94 5.83 6.81
C VAL A 26 -16.56 5.47 5.37
N SER A 27 -16.41 6.47 4.49
CA SER A 27 -16.05 6.25 3.08
C SER A 27 -14.54 6.10 2.85
N ASN A 28 -13.73 6.53 3.82
CA ASN A 28 -12.28 6.33 3.83
C ASN A 28 -11.96 5.01 4.52
N ASP A 29 -11.59 4.01 3.74
CA ASP A 29 -11.44 2.62 4.19
C ASP A 29 -10.12 2.01 3.73
N ALA A 30 -9.73 0.93 4.39
CA ALA A 30 -8.64 0.05 4.04
C ALA A 30 -9.15 -1.39 3.90
N LEU A 31 -8.79 -2.07 2.82
CA LEU A 31 -9.05 -3.49 2.62
C LEU A 31 -7.85 -4.28 3.14
N ALA A 32 -8.09 -5.21 4.05
CA ALA A 32 -7.03 -6.01 4.68
C ALA A 32 -7.44 -7.49 4.80
N TYR A 33 -6.44 -8.34 4.93
CA TYR A 33 -6.59 -9.78 5.15
C TYR A 33 -5.50 -10.28 6.09
N GLY A 34 -5.86 -11.21 6.98
CA GLY A 34 -4.90 -11.85 7.87
C GLY A 34 -4.35 -10.92 8.95
N ILE A 35 -5.21 -10.09 9.54
CA ILE A 35 -4.84 -9.16 10.61
C ILE A 35 -5.57 -9.46 11.91
N HIS A 36 -4.91 -9.14 13.03
CA HIS A 36 -5.48 -9.01 14.36
C HIS A 36 -5.60 -7.54 14.73
N GLY A 37 -6.64 -7.17 15.45
CA GLY A 37 -6.83 -5.81 15.96
C GLY A 37 -7.07 -5.78 17.46
N TRP A 38 -6.38 -4.89 18.19
CA TRP A 38 -6.58 -4.70 19.64
C TRP A 38 -7.28 -3.40 19.93
N LYS A 39 -8.23 -3.46 20.84
CA LYS A 39 -8.90 -2.29 21.42
C LYS A 39 -8.00 -1.65 22.51
N PRO A 40 -8.27 -0.39 22.90
CA PRO A 40 -7.50 0.29 23.96
C PRO A 40 -7.59 -0.38 25.35
N ASP A 41 -8.62 -1.19 25.59
CA ASP A 41 -8.77 -1.99 26.82
C ASP A 41 -7.89 -3.25 26.84
N GLY A 42 -7.10 -3.48 25.77
CA GLY A 42 -6.25 -4.66 25.59
C GLY A 42 -6.96 -5.88 25.03
N GLY A 43 -8.28 -5.82 24.84
CA GLY A 43 -9.07 -6.90 24.23
C GLY A 43 -8.93 -6.92 22.70
N LEU A 44 -9.12 -8.09 22.10
CA LEU A 44 -9.21 -8.23 20.64
C LEU A 44 -10.51 -7.63 20.12
N HIS A 45 -10.47 -7.13 18.90
CA HIS A 45 -11.65 -6.61 18.21
C HIS A 45 -12.39 -7.78 17.53
N GLU A 46 -13.47 -8.22 18.13
CA GLU A 46 -14.21 -9.46 17.81
C GLU A 46 -14.61 -9.54 16.32
N GLY A 47 -15.00 -8.40 15.71
CA GLY A 47 -15.35 -8.37 14.29
C GLY A 47 -14.15 -8.62 13.38
N ILE A 48 -12.95 -8.12 13.73
CA ILE A 48 -11.73 -8.38 12.96
C ILE A 48 -11.31 -9.83 13.10
N GLU A 49 -11.33 -10.35 14.33
CA GLU A 49 -11.00 -11.77 14.60
C GLU A 49 -11.98 -12.71 13.88
N GLY A 50 -13.27 -12.37 13.83
CA GLY A 50 -14.24 -13.17 13.09
C GLY A 50 -13.94 -13.27 11.59
N PHE A 51 -13.50 -12.18 10.95
CA PHE A 51 -13.04 -12.23 9.56
C PHE A 51 -11.77 -13.07 9.40
N LEU A 52 -10.83 -12.95 10.34
CA LEU A 52 -9.59 -13.73 10.33
C LEU A 52 -9.88 -15.24 10.49
N GLU A 53 -10.71 -15.63 11.44
CA GLU A 53 -11.10 -17.03 11.68
C GLU A 53 -11.78 -17.67 10.48
N ASN A 54 -12.63 -16.88 9.79
CA ASN A 54 -13.31 -17.32 8.58
C ASN A 54 -12.43 -17.23 7.32
N ARG A 55 -11.19 -16.73 7.42
CA ARG A 55 -10.28 -16.49 6.29
C ARG A 55 -10.89 -15.56 5.23
N GLU A 56 -11.58 -14.54 5.69
CA GLU A 56 -12.24 -13.54 4.84
C GLU A 56 -11.49 -12.19 4.88
N PRO A 57 -11.47 -11.45 3.77
CA PRO A 57 -10.95 -10.10 3.77
C PRO A 57 -11.91 -9.15 4.51
N VAL A 58 -11.36 -8.20 5.25
CA VAL A 58 -12.11 -7.19 5.98
C VAL A 58 -11.89 -5.80 5.41
N LYS A 59 -12.96 -5.05 5.25
CA LYS A 59 -12.92 -3.64 4.86
C LYS A 59 -13.13 -2.76 6.10
N LEU A 60 -12.04 -2.14 6.56
CA LEU A 60 -12.03 -1.32 7.77
C LEU A 60 -12.18 0.16 7.42
N THR A 61 -13.20 0.80 7.96
CA THR A 61 -13.37 2.25 7.85
C THR A 61 -12.32 2.98 8.70
N LEU A 62 -12.02 4.23 8.35
CA LEU A 62 -11.14 5.07 9.18
C LEU A 62 -11.66 5.17 10.62
N GLN A 63 -12.97 5.21 10.80
CA GLN A 63 -13.60 5.19 12.13
C GLN A 63 -13.25 3.92 12.91
N THR A 64 -13.35 2.75 12.30
CA THR A 64 -12.99 1.48 12.93
C THR A 64 -11.51 1.44 13.28
N ILE A 65 -10.63 1.81 12.31
CA ILE A 65 -9.18 1.85 12.50
C ILE A 65 -8.80 2.81 13.64
N GLY A 66 -9.47 3.96 13.73
CA GLY A 66 -9.24 4.96 14.79
C GLY A 66 -9.50 4.42 16.20
N ARG A 67 -10.38 3.43 16.35
CA ARG A 67 -10.69 2.79 17.64
C ARG A 67 -9.76 1.67 18.04
N LEU A 68 -8.87 1.23 17.13
CA LEU A 68 -7.86 0.23 17.45
C LEU A 68 -6.66 0.89 18.13
N GLU A 69 -6.10 0.24 19.13
CA GLU A 69 -4.82 0.63 19.74
C GLU A 69 -3.65 0.18 18.86
N LYS A 70 -3.66 -1.07 18.46
CA LYS A 70 -2.62 -1.67 17.61
C LYS A 70 -3.20 -2.73 16.68
N VAL A 71 -2.40 -3.06 15.66
CA VAL A 71 -2.69 -4.12 14.70
C VAL A 71 -1.45 -5.00 14.55
N CYS A 72 -1.61 -6.29 14.33
CA CYS A 72 -0.54 -7.13 13.82
C CYS A 72 -1.06 -8.06 12.72
N GLY A 73 -0.15 -8.57 11.92
CA GLY A 73 -0.45 -9.59 10.93
C GLY A 73 -0.41 -10.99 11.53
N GLN A 74 -1.08 -11.94 10.90
CA GLN A 74 -0.88 -13.37 11.16
C GLN A 74 0.53 -13.83 10.76
N SER A 75 1.27 -13.01 10.02
CA SER A 75 2.68 -13.17 9.67
C SER A 75 3.47 -11.90 9.96
N SER A 76 4.79 -12.03 10.17
CA SER A 76 5.69 -10.88 10.39
C SER A 76 5.90 -10.02 9.14
N GLN A 77 5.57 -10.56 7.98
CA GLN A 77 5.63 -9.88 6.68
C GLN A 77 4.23 -9.46 6.28
N VAL A 78 4.06 -8.19 5.95
CA VAL A 78 2.80 -7.61 5.48
C VAL A 78 2.97 -7.19 4.03
N TYR A 79 2.20 -7.79 3.14
CA TYR A 79 2.21 -7.44 1.72
C TYR A 79 1.24 -6.30 1.47
N VAL A 80 1.70 -5.29 0.75
CA VAL A 80 0.88 -4.12 0.40
C VAL A 80 0.82 -4.02 -1.12
N VAL A 81 -0.37 -4.11 -1.69
CA VAL A 81 -0.59 -4.06 -3.14
C VAL A 81 -1.59 -2.97 -3.51
N GLU A 82 -1.49 -2.43 -4.71
CA GLU A 82 -2.42 -1.39 -5.17
C GLU A 82 -3.72 -1.97 -5.73
N ASN A 83 -3.62 -3.10 -6.42
CA ASN A 83 -4.71 -3.63 -7.23
C ASN A 83 -5.55 -4.66 -6.46
N PRO A 84 -6.89 -4.49 -6.39
CA PRO A 84 -7.78 -5.45 -5.72
C PRO A 84 -7.78 -6.85 -6.36
N ALA A 85 -7.54 -6.96 -7.67
CA ALA A 85 -7.45 -8.28 -8.32
C ALA A 85 -6.19 -9.03 -7.87
N VAL A 86 -5.05 -8.33 -7.76
CA VAL A 86 -3.80 -8.88 -7.20
C VAL A 86 -4.00 -9.27 -5.75
N PHE A 87 -4.63 -8.41 -4.94
CA PHE A 87 -4.99 -8.73 -3.56
C PHE A 87 -5.80 -10.03 -3.48
N SER A 88 -6.85 -10.16 -4.30
CA SER A 88 -7.72 -11.34 -4.31
C SER A 88 -6.97 -12.63 -4.65
N VAL A 89 -6.04 -12.58 -5.60
CA VAL A 89 -5.19 -13.73 -5.96
C VAL A 89 -4.26 -14.10 -4.81
N LEU A 90 -3.61 -13.11 -4.21
CA LEU A 90 -2.65 -13.35 -3.12
C LEU A 90 -3.30 -14.01 -1.90
N ILE A 91 -4.48 -13.54 -1.47
CA ILE A 91 -5.15 -14.12 -0.29
C ILE A 91 -5.68 -15.53 -0.56
N ARG A 92 -6.08 -15.83 -1.81
CA ARG A 92 -6.54 -17.16 -2.22
C ARG A 92 -5.41 -18.17 -2.28
N GLU A 93 -4.27 -17.78 -2.84
CA GLU A 93 -3.14 -18.69 -3.07
C GLU A 93 -2.22 -18.81 -1.84
N TYR A 94 -2.19 -17.77 -1.01
CA TYR A 94 -1.35 -17.71 0.19
C TYR A 94 -2.18 -17.28 1.41
N PRO A 95 -3.12 -18.13 1.87
CA PRO A 95 -4.04 -17.76 2.96
C PRO A 95 -3.36 -17.52 4.32
N GLN A 96 -2.06 -17.83 4.45
CA GLN A 96 -1.24 -17.54 5.62
C GLN A 96 -0.59 -16.15 5.58
N ARG A 97 -0.67 -15.42 4.46
CA ARG A 97 -0.09 -14.08 4.35
C ARG A 97 -1.01 -13.03 4.95
N THR A 98 -0.40 -11.95 5.43
CA THR A 98 -1.09 -10.70 5.73
C THR A 98 -1.00 -9.80 4.52
N VAL A 99 -2.14 -9.32 4.02
CA VAL A 99 -2.19 -8.48 2.80
C VAL A 99 -3.05 -7.25 3.05
N ILE A 100 -2.57 -6.09 2.62
CA ILE A 100 -3.30 -4.82 2.61
C ILE A 100 -3.42 -4.34 1.15
N CYS A 101 -4.60 -3.85 0.76
CA CYS A 101 -4.84 -3.28 -0.56
C CYS A 101 -4.99 -1.76 -0.49
N GLY A 102 -4.17 -1.04 -1.28
CA GLY A 102 -4.23 0.42 -1.42
C GLY A 102 -5.39 0.92 -2.29
N ASN A 103 -5.99 0.03 -3.09
CA ASN A 103 -7.10 0.34 -3.98
C ASN A 103 -6.83 1.54 -4.92
N GLY A 104 -5.69 1.52 -5.60
CA GLY A 104 -5.21 2.50 -6.57
C GLY A 104 -4.49 3.70 -5.93
N GLN A 105 -5.12 4.44 -5.04
CA GLN A 105 -4.47 5.50 -4.28
C GLN A 105 -4.46 5.17 -2.80
N LEU A 106 -3.31 5.35 -2.15
CA LEU A 106 -3.21 5.14 -0.70
C LEU A 106 -4.06 6.18 0.02
N ARG A 107 -5.23 5.74 0.47
CA ARG A 107 -6.12 6.55 1.31
C ARG A 107 -5.53 6.71 2.71
N LEU A 108 -5.99 7.73 3.40
CA LEU A 108 -5.57 7.97 4.81
C LEU A 108 -5.81 6.74 5.69
N ALA A 109 -6.93 6.03 5.52
CA ALA A 109 -7.23 4.81 6.26
C ALA A 109 -6.15 3.73 6.11
N VAL A 110 -5.61 3.54 4.89
CA VAL A 110 -4.51 2.58 4.65
C VAL A 110 -3.25 3.00 5.40
N LEU A 111 -2.88 4.28 5.34
CA LEU A 111 -1.70 4.79 6.06
C LEU A 111 -1.85 4.67 7.58
N ILE A 112 -3.02 5.04 8.13
CA ILE A 112 -3.28 4.91 9.56
C ILE A 112 -3.31 3.44 9.99
N LEU A 113 -3.87 2.54 9.17
CA LEU A 113 -3.81 1.10 9.44
C LEU A 113 -2.36 0.61 9.50
N MET A 114 -1.53 0.97 8.51
CA MET A 114 -0.11 0.61 8.50
C MET A 114 0.67 1.19 9.70
N ASP A 115 0.33 2.41 10.14
CA ASP A 115 0.95 3.04 11.31
C ASP A 115 0.64 2.31 12.63
N LYS A 116 -0.45 1.54 12.69
CA LYS A 116 -0.83 0.76 13.87
C LYS A 116 -0.08 -0.56 14.02
N PHE A 117 0.66 -0.97 13.00
CA PHE A 117 1.56 -2.11 13.12
C PHE A 117 2.81 -1.77 13.92
N SER A 118 3.37 -2.75 14.62
CA SER A 118 4.59 -2.57 15.41
C SER A 118 5.77 -2.10 14.56
N CYS A 119 6.77 -1.50 15.22
CA CYS A 119 8.00 -1.03 14.55
C CYS A 119 8.81 -2.16 13.89
N ASP A 120 8.62 -3.41 14.31
CA ASP A 120 9.33 -4.57 13.76
C ASP A 120 8.66 -5.15 12.50
N THR A 121 7.46 -4.67 12.16
CA THR A 121 6.74 -5.14 10.97
C THR A 121 7.41 -4.64 9.70
N VAL A 122 7.68 -5.56 8.78
CA VAL A 122 8.21 -5.26 7.45
C VAL A 122 7.07 -5.29 6.42
N PHE A 123 6.93 -4.20 5.68
CA PHE A 123 5.99 -4.06 4.59
C PHE A 123 6.65 -4.38 3.26
N TRP A 124 6.07 -5.30 2.50
CA TRP A 124 6.48 -5.67 1.15
C TRP A 124 5.50 -5.06 0.16
N TYR A 125 5.92 -3.98 -0.48
CA TYR A 125 5.05 -3.19 -1.34
C TYR A 125 5.29 -3.51 -2.81
N ALA A 126 4.21 -3.77 -3.54
CA ALA A 126 4.17 -3.82 -4.99
C ALA A 126 3.06 -2.91 -5.53
N GLY A 127 3.33 -2.21 -6.61
CA GLY A 127 2.41 -1.31 -7.29
C GLY A 127 2.59 -1.36 -8.80
N ASP A 128 1.84 -0.51 -9.50
CA ASP A 128 1.97 -0.35 -10.95
C ASP A 128 3.29 0.31 -11.33
N PHE A 129 3.85 -0.11 -12.44
CA PHE A 129 4.98 0.57 -13.07
C PHE A 129 4.47 1.66 -13.99
N ASP A 130 4.07 2.76 -13.36
CA ASP A 130 3.76 4.01 -14.02
C ASP A 130 4.24 5.19 -13.14
N PRO A 131 4.25 6.43 -13.64
CA PRO A 131 4.76 7.55 -12.87
C PRO A 131 4.02 7.77 -11.54
N GLU A 132 2.72 7.48 -11.49
CA GLU A 132 1.90 7.60 -10.30
C GLU A 132 2.25 6.51 -9.26
N GLY A 133 2.37 5.25 -9.71
CA GLY A 133 2.77 4.11 -8.87
C GLY A 133 4.17 4.29 -8.28
N LEU A 134 5.15 4.79 -9.08
CA LEU A 134 6.48 5.10 -8.55
C LEU A 134 6.45 6.21 -7.49
N LEU A 135 5.58 7.21 -7.64
CA LEU A 135 5.42 8.26 -6.62
C LEU A 135 4.74 7.72 -5.35
N ILE A 136 3.84 6.74 -5.47
CA ILE A 136 3.25 6.05 -4.32
C ILE A 136 4.34 5.23 -3.60
N ALA A 137 5.11 4.43 -4.33
CA ALA A 137 6.23 3.66 -3.80
C ALA A 137 7.23 4.56 -3.05
N GLN A 138 7.60 5.69 -3.66
CA GLN A 138 8.48 6.69 -3.03
C GLN A 138 7.89 7.26 -1.73
N LYS A 139 6.61 7.65 -1.73
CA LYS A 139 5.94 8.17 -0.52
C LYS A 139 5.99 7.17 0.63
N LEU A 140 5.69 5.90 0.33
CA LEU A 140 5.75 4.83 1.31
C LEU A 140 7.18 4.61 1.82
N LYS A 141 8.17 4.59 0.91
CA LYS A 141 9.59 4.44 1.28
C LYS A 141 10.07 5.58 2.17
N VAL A 142 9.71 6.83 1.85
CA VAL A 142 10.03 8.01 2.68
C VAL A 142 9.37 7.91 4.07
N ARG A 143 8.13 7.39 4.15
CA ARG A 143 7.39 7.28 5.41
C ARG A 143 7.90 6.19 6.32
N TYR A 144 8.15 4.98 5.77
CA TYR A 144 8.44 3.79 6.55
C TYR A 144 9.92 3.39 6.54
N GLY A 145 10.76 4.04 5.72
CA GLY A 145 12.20 3.81 5.67
C GLY A 145 12.55 2.33 5.41
N GLU A 146 13.40 1.77 6.27
CA GLU A 146 13.84 0.38 6.16
C GLU A 146 12.75 -0.67 6.39
N ARG A 147 11.65 -0.26 7.02
CA ARG A 147 10.47 -1.12 7.18
C ARG A 147 9.70 -1.36 5.88
N LEU A 148 9.94 -0.55 4.84
CA LEU A 148 9.36 -0.78 3.53
C LEU A 148 10.39 -1.40 2.59
N LYS A 149 10.05 -2.56 2.07
CA LYS A 149 10.79 -3.23 0.99
C LYS A 149 9.97 -3.15 -0.29
N LEU A 150 10.60 -2.70 -1.35
CA LEU A 150 10.01 -2.75 -2.68
C LEU A 150 10.05 -4.20 -3.17
N TRP A 151 8.88 -4.74 -3.47
CA TRP A 151 8.72 -6.13 -3.87
C TRP A 151 8.45 -6.21 -5.36
N LYS A 152 9.34 -6.93 -6.05
CA LYS A 152 9.25 -7.06 -7.52
C LYS A 152 9.38 -5.72 -8.26
N TYR A 153 10.30 -4.86 -7.80
CA TYR A 153 10.62 -3.57 -8.42
C TYR A 153 11.95 -3.63 -9.17
N GLU A 154 12.11 -4.65 -10.04
CA GLU A 154 13.27 -4.80 -10.92
C GLU A 154 12.96 -4.24 -12.32
N ALA A 155 13.94 -3.59 -12.97
CA ALA A 155 13.78 -3.03 -14.31
C ALA A 155 13.50 -4.11 -15.36
N ASP A 156 14.11 -5.29 -15.24
CA ASP A 156 13.87 -6.44 -16.13
C ASP A 156 12.42 -6.90 -16.06
N LEU A 157 11.81 -6.88 -14.86
CA LEU A 157 10.41 -7.22 -14.68
C LEU A 157 9.51 -6.19 -15.37
N TYR A 158 9.80 -4.91 -15.19
CA TYR A 158 9.09 -3.82 -15.88
C TYR A 158 9.15 -4.01 -17.40
N GLU A 159 10.35 -4.27 -17.97
CA GLU A 159 10.53 -4.47 -19.41
C GLU A 159 9.81 -5.70 -19.95
N THR A 160 9.71 -6.76 -19.14
CA THR A 160 9.00 -8.00 -19.51
C THR A 160 7.49 -7.79 -19.65
N TYR A 161 6.90 -6.92 -18.83
CA TYR A 161 5.45 -6.72 -18.75
C TYR A 161 4.97 -5.37 -19.30
N LEU A 162 5.74 -4.75 -20.19
CA LEU A 162 5.37 -3.50 -20.84
C LEU A 162 3.98 -3.60 -21.49
N SER A 163 3.11 -2.67 -21.16
CA SER A 163 1.84 -2.49 -21.82
C SER A 163 2.00 -1.72 -23.14
N GLU A 164 0.94 -1.72 -23.94
CA GLU A 164 0.90 -0.87 -25.14
C GLU A 164 0.55 0.58 -24.84
N VAL A 165 0.23 0.91 -23.59
CA VAL A 165 -0.15 2.25 -23.17
C VAL A 165 1.06 3.15 -23.09
N GLU A 166 1.11 4.13 -24.01
CA GLU A 166 2.15 5.16 -24.00
C GLU A 166 1.90 6.21 -22.92
N LEU A 167 2.97 6.65 -22.30
CA LEU A 167 2.95 7.71 -21.31
C LEU A 167 2.97 9.09 -21.99
N SER A 168 1.96 9.90 -21.73
CA SER A 168 1.93 11.28 -22.17
C SER A 168 3.06 12.11 -21.54
N ASP A 169 3.48 13.19 -22.19
CA ASP A 169 4.52 14.10 -21.67
C ASP A 169 4.16 14.66 -20.28
N ARG A 170 2.87 14.88 -20.01
CA ARG A 170 2.39 15.31 -18.70
C ARG A 170 2.67 14.25 -17.61
N ARG A 171 2.50 12.97 -17.93
CA ARG A 171 2.81 11.87 -17.01
C ARG A 171 4.32 11.69 -16.87
N MET A 172 5.06 11.77 -17.98
CA MET A 172 6.51 11.67 -17.96
C MET A 172 7.17 12.71 -17.04
N LYS A 173 6.67 13.96 -17.02
CA LYS A 173 7.15 15.00 -16.11
C LYS A 173 7.02 14.63 -14.63
N LYS A 174 6.13 13.73 -14.26
CA LYS A 174 6.02 13.27 -12.86
C LYS A 174 7.23 12.43 -12.42
N LEU A 175 7.89 11.74 -13.36
CA LEU A 175 9.10 10.98 -13.08
C LEU A 175 10.26 11.85 -12.55
N GLU A 176 10.27 13.15 -12.87
CA GLU A 176 11.26 14.12 -12.36
C GLU A 176 11.19 14.24 -10.82
N GLN A 177 10.04 13.90 -10.21
CA GLN A 177 9.82 13.95 -8.77
C GLN A 177 10.28 12.66 -8.07
N VAL A 178 10.60 11.60 -8.81
CA VAL A 178 11.08 10.34 -8.24
C VAL A 178 12.56 10.48 -7.93
N SER A 179 12.91 10.45 -6.64
CA SER A 179 14.27 10.70 -6.13
C SER A 179 14.83 9.59 -5.26
N VAL A 180 13.99 8.63 -4.81
CA VAL A 180 14.43 7.47 -4.03
C VAL A 180 15.35 6.59 -4.86
N GLN A 181 16.50 6.20 -4.29
CA GLN A 181 17.59 5.50 -4.99
C GLN A 181 17.11 4.16 -5.58
N GLU A 182 16.34 3.40 -4.84
CA GLU A 182 15.83 2.08 -5.24
C GLU A 182 14.86 2.13 -6.44
N LEU A 183 14.36 3.32 -6.80
CA LEU A 183 13.44 3.51 -7.92
C LEU A 183 14.12 4.09 -9.17
N GLN A 184 15.43 4.43 -9.10
CA GLN A 184 16.11 5.13 -10.19
C GLN A 184 16.22 4.26 -11.44
N GLU A 185 16.55 2.98 -11.30
CA GLU A 185 16.70 2.06 -12.42
C GLU A 185 15.41 1.92 -13.23
N ILE A 186 14.27 1.72 -12.55
CA ILE A 186 12.94 1.65 -13.19
C ILE A 186 12.56 3.00 -13.79
N ARG A 187 12.83 4.09 -13.10
CA ARG A 187 12.59 5.44 -13.60
C ARG A 187 13.33 5.68 -14.93
N GLU A 188 14.61 5.30 -15.02
CA GLU A 188 15.40 5.43 -16.23
C GLU A 188 14.89 4.53 -17.36
N ALA A 189 14.52 3.28 -17.05
CA ALA A 189 13.90 2.39 -18.01
C ALA A 189 12.58 2.97 -18.54
N MET A 190 11.77 3.57 -17.66
CA MET A 190 10.51 4.21 -18.03
C MET A 190 10.72 5.46 -18.89
N TYR A 191 11.77 6.25 -18.66
CA TYR A 191 12.13 7.36 -19.55
C TYR A 191 12.47 6.87 -20.97
N LYS A 192 13.16 5.74 -21.09
CA LYS A 192 13.55 5.16 -22.39
C LYS A 192 12.36 4.56 -23.14
N LYS A 193 11.51 3.80 -22.42
CA LYS A 193 10.42 3.03 -23.04
C LYS A 193 9.15 3.84 -23.23
N ARG A 194 8.90 4.86 -22.38
CA ARG A 194 7.70 5.71 -22.37
C ARG A 194 6.39 4.93 -22.30
N ARG A 195 6.38 3.79 -21.58
CA ARG A 195 5.23 2.90 -21.43
C ARG A 195 5.01 2.54 -19.96
N SER A 196 3.79 2.15 -19.64
CA SER A 196 3.44 1.60 -18.32
C SER A 196 3.58 0.09 -18.32
N ALA A 197 3.67 -0.51 -17.11
CA ALA A 197 3.37 -1.92 -16.90
C ALA A 197 2.48 -2.05 -15.65
N TYR A 198 1.41 -2.82 -15.77
CA TYR A 198 0.38 -2.89 -14.73
C TYR A 198 0.50 -4.16 -13.91
N GLN A 199 0.17 -4.04 -12.63
CA GLN A 199 0.30 -5.12 -11.64
C GLN A 199 -0.46 -6.40 -12.05
N GLU A 200 -1.62 -6.25 -12.72
CA GLU A 200 -2.39 -7.41 -13.22
C GLU A 200 -1.59 -8.26 -14.22
N SER A 201 -0.80 -7.63 -15.08
CA SER A 201 0.04 -8.36 -16.05
C SER A 201 1.17 -9.11 -15.37
N MET A 202 1.65 -8.63 -14.22
CA MET A 202 2.76 -9.19 -13.45
C MET A 202 2.34 -10.29 -12.46
N MET A 203 1.10 -10.75 -12.51
CA MET A 203 0.51 -11.71 -11.53
C MET A 203 1.38 -12.96 -11.33
N GLU A 204 1.95 -13.53 -12.40
CA GLU A 204 2.82 -14.71 -12.32
C GLU A 204 4.13 -14.43 -11.56
N ALA A 205 4.69 -13.22 -11.71
CA ALA A 205 5.88 -12.83 -10.99
C ALA A 205 5.60 -12.60 -9.50
N LEU A 206 4.42 -12.04 -9.17
CA LEU A 206 3.98 -11.80 -7.78
C LEU A 206 3.62 -13.08 -7.01
N ARG A 207 3.47 -14.21 -7.70
CA ARG A 207 3.27 -15.54 -7.11
C ARG A 207 4.57 -16.21 -6.63
N LYS A 208 5.71 -15.76 -7.11
CA LYS A 208 7.06 -16.29 -6.79
C LYS A 208 7.74 -15.42 -5.74
#